data_bcc6665583d761f3558f3561296318ca
#
_entry.id   bcc6665583d761f3558f3561296318ca
#
_cell.length_a   1.000
_cell.length_b   1.000
_cell.length_c   1.000
_cell.angle_alpha   90.00
_cell.angle_beta   90.00
_cell.angle_gamma   90.00
#
_symmetry.space_group_name_H-M   'P 1'
#
loop_
_entity.id
_entity.type
_entity.pdbx_description
1 polymer ?
#
loop_
_entity_poly.entity_id
_entity_poly.type
_entity_poly.pdbx_seq_one_letter_code
_entity_poly.pdbx_strand_id
1 'polypeptide(L)'
;MLICGHLTMAVFVPDRARFLDLARQGRLCFVYREWLADADTPVSVFAKLGRGPYSFLLESVVGGEKWAAYSFAGVRPRAVIRARGNQIERLRPDGDGFVLEERVNEANPLDYLSRILASFPPAVPPGLPRFFGGAVGWLGYDAVRYFERLPDRAPDELGLPELCFVLTDTVVVFDNLRGTIKAVASVDVAGGDPNRAYDEACRKVEEIFDRLARPGRALPPLDLLGGTGAGSGVKPVARTSQADYQAAVRRIQEYIKAGDAFQVVLSQRFDVARGEVDPFDVYRIMRVTNPSPYMFHLEFPEAVVTGASPEVLVRLDGRRVDVRPLAGTRRRGRSVEEDEALEKELRADPKELAEHVMLIDLGRNDVGRVAAPGSVRLDDIMVVERYSHVMHLVSNVSGTLVDGLSAKDVVRAAFPAGTLSGAPKIRAMEIIDELEPSRRGVYGGAVGYLSYTGNMDLAIAIRTLVTTGDTMHVQAGAGIVAASQPQAEHEECVNKARAVIGAIELARQSAANGER
;
A
#
# COMPACT_ATOMS: atom_id res chain seq x y z
N MET A 1 -17.89 -41.61 -34.96
CA MET A 1 -18.12 -40.18 -35.05
C MET A 1 -17.05 -39.54 -34.19
N LEU A 2 -15.91 -39.18 -34.82
CA LEU A 2 -14.73 -38.61 -34.16
C LEU A 2 -15.01 -37.16 -33.83
N ILE A 3 -15.12 -36.86 -32.54
CA ILE A 3 -15.09 -35.45 -32.06
C ILE A 3 -13.63 -35.02 -32.15
N CYS A 4 -13.32 -34.30 -33.22
CA CYS A 4 -12.04 -33.65 -33.42
C CYS A 4 -11.95 -32.48 -32.39
N GLY A 5 -11.27 -32.74 -31.28
CA GLY A 5 -10.96 -31.70 -30.31
C GLY A 5 -10.07 -30.64 -30.98
N HIS A 6 -10.65 -29.52 -31.33
CA HIS A 6 -9.87 -28.32 -31.62
C HIS A 6 -9.21 -27.90 -30.31
N LEU A 7 -7.98 -28.34 -30.10
CA LEU A 7 -7.06 -27.66 -29.18
C LEU A 7 -6.86 -26.25 -29.75
N THR A 8 -7.66 -25.29 -29.29
CA THR A 8 -7.37 -23.87 -29.49
C THR A 8 -6.00 -23.60 -28.89
N MET A 9 -4.99 -23.42 -29.75
CA MET A 9 -3.66 -23.03 -29.27
C MET A 9 -3.81 -21.80 -28.41
N ALA A 10 -3.24 -21.84 -27.19
CA ALA A 10 -3.25 -20.71 -26.29
C ALA A 10 -2.61 -19.50 -26.97
N VAL A 11 -3.34 -18.37 -27.00
CA VAL A 11 -2.84 -17.13 -27.61
C VAL A 11 -2.01 -16.39 -26.58
N PHE A 12 -0.70 -16.36 -26.79
CA PHE A 12 0.23 -15.54 -26.01
C PHE A 12 0.47 -14.20 -26.68
N VAL A 13 0.61 -13.16 -25.86
CA VAL A 13 0.95 -11.79 -26.33
C VAL A 13 2.27 -11.39 -25.67
N PRO A 14 3.28 -10.98 -26.44
CA PRO A 14 3.33 -11.04 -27.91
C PRO A 14 3.46 -12.47 -28.42
N ASP A 15 3.26 -12.69 -29.73
CA ASP A 15 3.71 -13.89 -30.39
C ASP A 15 5.24 -13.99 -30.44
N ARG A 16 5.77 -15.17 -30.80
CA ARG A 16 7.22 -15.40 -30.81
C ARG A 16 7.99 -14.42 -31.70
N ALA A 17 7.50 -14.11 -32.90
CA ALA A 17 8.19 -13.21 -33.81
C ALA A 17 8.31 -11.81 -33.21
N ARG A 18 7.22 -11.30 -32.69
CA ARG A 18 7.18 -9.98 -32.02
C ARG A 18 7.99 -9.98 -30.73
N PHE A 19 8.01 -11.08 -29.97
CA PHE A 19 8.86 -11.20 -28.78
C PHE A 19 10.35 -11.09 -29.13
N LEU A 20 10.81 -11.76 -30.20
CA LEU A 20 12.20 -11.67 -30.66
C LEU A 20 12.59 -10.25 -31.08
N ASP A 21 11.66 -9.47 -31.64
CA ASP A 21 11.89 -8.05 -31.93
C ASP A 21 12.00 -7.21 -30.65
N LEU A 22 11.17 -7.47 -29.64
CA LEU A 22 11.22 -6.80 -28.35
C LEU A 22 12.52 -7.14 -27.61
N ALA A 23 13.00 -8.37 -27.71
CA ALA A 23 14.24 -8.82 -27.06
C ALA A 23 15.51 -8.07 -27.57
N ARG A 24 15.43 -7.40 -28.73
CA ARG A 24 16.49 -6.51 -29.22
C ARG A 24 16.42 -5.08 -28.65
N GLN A 25 15.27 -4.72 -28.04
CA GLN A 25 14.98 -3.36 -27.56
C GLN A 25 15.20 -3.19 -26.05
N GLY A 26 15.10 -4.27 -25.31
CA GLY A 26 15.27 -4.26 -23.86
C GLY A 26 15.76 -5.58 -23.31
N ARG A 27 16.22 -5.52 -22.06
CA ARG A 27 16.74 -6.70 -21.34
C ARG A 27 15.63 -7.56 -20.75
N LEU A 28 14.57 -6.93 -20.22
CA LEU A 28 13.46 -7.62 -19.60
C LEU A 28 12.26 -7.66 -20.55
N CYS A 29 11.87 -8.84 -20.99
CA CYS A 29 10.74 -9.05 -21.88
C CYS A 29 9.57 -9.68 -21.13
N PHE A 30 8.37 -9.45 -21.63
CA PHE A 30 7.13 -9.90 -21.00
C PHE A 30 6.30 -10.72 -22.00
N VAL A 31 5.66 -11.75 -21.47
CA VAL A 31 4.63 -12.53 -22.18
C VAL A 31 3.41 -12.62 -21.29
N TYR A 32 2.24 -12.45 -21.84
CA TYR A 32 0.99 -12.63 -21.09
C TYR A 32 -0.07 -13.38 -21.90
N ARG A 33 -1.06 -13.91 -21.18
CA ARG A 33 -2.30 -14.44 -21.70
C ARG A 33 -3.44 -13.79 -20.94
N GLU A 34 -4.55 -13.49 -21.66
CA GLU A 34 -5.75 -12.88 -21.12
C GLU A 34 -6.95 -13.79 -21.29
N TRP A 35 -7.82 -13.84 -20.26
CA TRP A 35 -9.10 -14.57 -20.29
C TRP A 35 -10.15 -13.91 -19.41
N LEU A 36 -11.40 -14.36 -19.52
CA LEU A 36 -12.51 -13.88 -18.69
C LEU A 36 -12.33 -14.29 -17.23
N ALA A 37 -12.72 -13.40 -16.31
CA ALA A 37 -12.68 -13.58 -14.86
C ALA A 37 -14.10 -13.64 -14.25
N ASP A 38 -15.05 -14.23 -14.97
CA ASP A 38 -16.47 -14.26 -14.60
C ASP A 38 -16.78 -15.12 -13.36
N ALA A 39 -15.90 -16.08 -13.04
CA ALA A 39 -16.03 -16.96 -11.87
C ALA A 39 -15.03 -16.66 -10.75
N ASP A 40 -14.14 -15.69 -10.92
CA ASP A 40 -13.06 -15.40 -10.00
C ASP A 40 -13.05 -13.95 -9.51
N THR A 41 -12.60 -13.79 -8.27
CA THR A 41 -12.30 -12.50 -7.64
C THR A 41 -10.80 -12.39 -7.35
N PRO A 42 -10.23 -11.20 -7.16
CA PRO A 42 -8.82 -11.08 -6.73
C PRO A 42 -8.50 -11.92 -5.48
N VAL A 43 -9.43 -12.01 -4.54
CA VAL A 43 -9.32 -12.84 -3.32
C VAL A 43 -9.25 -14.33 -3.65
N SER A 44 -10.17 -14.83 -4.51
CA SER A 44 -10.17 -16.26 -4.89
C SER A 44 -8.93 -16.64 -5.68
N VAL A 45 -8.48 -15.76 -6.57
CA VAL A 45 -7.25 -15.95 -7.34
C VAL A 45 -6.03 -15.97 -6.44
N PHE A 46 -5.90 -15.05 -5.50
CA PHE A 46 -4.78 -15.06 -4.55
C PHE A 46 -4.72 -16.36 -3.74
N ALA A 47 -5.87 -16.87 -3.31
CA ALA A 47 -5.96 -18.17 -2.64
C ALA A 47 -5.58 -19.35 -3.57
N LYS A 48 -6.00 -19.34 -4.84
CA LYS A 48 -5.68 -20.37 -5.85
C LYS A 48 -4.21 -20.36 -6.26
N LEU A 49 -3.57 -19.18 -6.30
CA LEU A 49 -2.14 -19.07 -6.61
C LEU A 49 -1.25 -19.75 -5.56
N GLY A 50 -1.78 -20.00 -4.37
CA GLY A 50 -1.05 -20.60 -3.26
C GLY A 50 -0.28 -19.52 -2.50
N ARG A 51 -0.94 -18.96 -1.48
CA ARG A 51 -0.35 -18.06 -0.51
C ARG A 51 0.94 -18.65 0.07
N GLY A 52 1.93 -17.83 0.31
CA GLY A 52 3.20 -18.28 0.87
C GLY A 52 4.16 -17.12 1.08
N PRO A 53 5.40 -17.40 1.47
CA PRO A 53 6.39 -16.38 1.74
C PRO A 53 6.53 -15.40 0.57
N TYR A 54 6.47 -14.10 0.89
CA TYR A 54 6.60 -13.02 -0.08
C TYR A 54 5.53 -13.00 -1.18
N SER A 55 4.32 -13.45 -0.86
CA SER A 55 3.16 -13.24 -1.72
C SER A 55 2.44 -11.93 -1.40
N PHE A 56 1.73 -11.39 -2.39
CA PHE A 56 1.02 -10.12 -2.23
C PHE A 56 -0.29 -10.07 -3.01
N LEU A 57 -1.23 -9.29 -2.48
CA LEU A 57 -2.46 -8.86 -3.13
C LEU A 57 -2.59 -7.35 -2.95
N LEU A 58 -2.72 -6.62 -4.06
CA LEU A 58 -3.03 -5.20 -4.10
C LEU A 58 -4.35 -5.03 -4.83
N GLU A 59 -5.36 -4.43 -4.20
CA GLU A 59 -6.65 -4.17 -4.80
C GLU A 59 -7.04 -2.71 -4.72
N SER A 60 -7.80 -2.25 -5.69
CA SER A 60 -8.54 -1.00 -5.59
C SER A 60 -10.04 -1.34 -5.62
N VAL A 61 -10.73 -1.16 -4.50
CA VAL A 61 -12.12 -1.61 -4.32
C VAL A 61 -13.11 -0.46 -4.50
N VAL A 62 -12.68 0.78 -4.23
CA VAL A 62 -13.50 1.99 -4.31
C VAL A 62 -12.69 3.08 -5.00
N GLY A 63 -13.33 3.94 -5.81
CA GLY A 63 -12.64 5.07 -6.44
C GLY A 63 -13.00 5.30 -7.92
N GLY A 64 -14.01 4.56 -8.44
CA GLY A 64 -14.50 4.71 -9.81
C GLY A 64 -13.47 4.32 -10.88
N GLU A 65 -13.75 4.61 -12.14
CA GLU A 65 -12.94 4.19 -13.30
C GLU A 65 -11.50 4.71 -13.29
N LYS A 66 -11.25 5.86 -12.67
CA LYS A 66 -9.92 6.47 -12.65
C LYS A 66 -8.96 5.80 -11.65
N TRP A 67 -9.47 5.24 -10.55
CA TRP A 67 -8.64 4.79 -9.42
C TRP A 67 -8.76 3.29 -9.15
N ALA A 68 -9.90 2.67 -9.46
CA ALA A 68 -10.22 1.28 -9.13
C ALA A 68 -10.15 0.30 -10.32
N ALA A 69 -9.37 0.63 -11.36
CA ALA A 69 -9.38 -0.15 -12.60
C ALA A 69 -8.72 -1.52 -12.48
N TYR A 70 -7.69 -1.67 -11.63
CA TYR A 70 -6.87 -2.88 -11.59
C TYR A 70 -6.64 -3.40 -10.18
N SER A 71 -6.52 -4.74 -10.08
CA SER A 71 -5.97 -5.43 -8.90
C SER A 71 -4.81 -6.32 -9.33
N PHE A 72 -3.85 -6.54 -8.42
CA PHE A 72 -2.62 -7.26 -8.71
C PHE A 72 -2.36 -8.32 -7.65
N ALA A 73 -2.02 -9.53 -8.08
CA ALA A 73 -1.59 -10.60 -7.20
C ALA A 73 -0.27 -11.20 -7.69
N GLY A 74 0.61 -11.53 -6.75
CA GLY A 74 1.88 -12.17 -7.07
C GLY A 74 2.31 -13.15 -6.00
N VAL A 75 2.98 -14.20 -6.45
CA VAL A 75 3.58 -15.24 -5.60
C VAL A 75 4.95 -15.60 -6.15
N ARG A 76 5.83 -16.15 -5.30
CA ARG A 76 7.16 -16.63 -5.71
C ARG A 76 7.97 -15.56 -6.48
N PRO A 77 8.35 -14.46 -5.85
CA PRO A 77 9.13 -13.42 -6.49
C PRO A 77 10.52 -13.93 -6.90
N ARG A 78 11.14 -13.27 -7.88
CA ARG A 78 12.51 -13.61 -8.30
C ARG A 78 13.59 -13.21 -7.29
N ALA A 79 13.32 -12.21 -6.47
CA ALA A 79 14.21 -11.76 -5.40
C ALA A 79 13.42 -10.96 -4.35
N VAL A 80 14.01 -10.86 -3.16
CA VAL A 80 13.56 -9.96 -2.10
C VAL A 80 14.70 -9.00 -1.78
N ILE A 81 14.38 -7.74 -1.60
CA ILE A 81 15.32 -6.71 -1.14
C ILE A 81 14.76 -6.16 0.18
N ARG A 82 15.53 -6.31 1.25
CA ARG A 82 15.18 -5.77 2.56
C ARG A 82 16.36 -5.01 3.16
N ALA A 83 16.05 -3.97 3.93
CA ALA A 83 17.09 -3.15 4.55
C ALA A 83 16.72 -2.76 5.98
N ARG A 84 17.76 -2.75 6.83
CA ARG A 84 17.75 -2.18 8.19
C ARG A 84 18.93 -1.23 8.33
N GLY A 85 18.65 0.03 8.59
CA GLY A 85 19.68 1.06 8.53
C GLY A 85 20.40 1.00 7.18
N ASN A 86 21.71 0.96 7.21
CA ASN A 86 22.55 0.91 6.00
C ASN A 86 22.77 -0.51 5.44
N GLN A 87 22.33 -1.55 6.15
CA GLN A 87 22.51 -2.93 5.73
C GLN A 87 21.36 -3.36 4.82
N ILE A 88 21.72 -3.74 3.59
CA ILE A 88 20.78 -4.22 2.58
C ILE A 88 21.06 -5.70 2.32
N GLU A 89 20.02 -6.50 2.32
CA GLU A 89 20.06 -7.92 1.97
C GLU A 89 19.23 -8.16 0.72
N ARG A 90 19.81 -8.89 -0.22
CA ARG A 90 19.11 -9.46 -1.36
C ARG A 90 18.99 -10.96 -1.17
N LEU A 91 17.75 -11.45 -1.23
CA LEU A 91 17.45 -12.87 -1.13
C LEU A 91 17.02 -13.39 -2.51
N ARG A 92 17.37 -14.63 -2.83
CA ARG A 92 16.87 -15.34 -4.01
C ARG A 92 16.06 -16.56 -3.59
N PRO A 93 15.13 -17.04 -4.44
CA PRO A 93 14.42 -18.28 -4.19
C PRO A 93 15.39 -19.47 -4.09
N ASP A 94 15.06 -20.40 -3.17
CA ASP A 94 15.76 -21.68 -3.03
C ASP A 94 14.75 -22.74 -2.56
N GLY A 95 14.30 -23.59 -3.49
CA GLY A 95 13.18 -24.51 -3.26
C GLY A 95 11.90 -23.74 -2.93
N ASP A 96 11.30 -24.06 -1.77
CA ASP A 96 10.11 -23.35 -1.26
C ASP A 96 10.45 -22.17 -0.34
N GLY A 97 11.74 -21.89 -0.11
CA GLY A 97 12.24 -20.81 0.74
C GLY A 97 13.05 -19.75 -0.02
N PHE A 98 13.77 -18.95 0.76
CA PHE A 98 14.66 -17.90 0.26
C PHE A 98 15.98 -17.96 1.01
N VAL A 99 17.07 -17.77 0.28
CA VAL A 99 18.43 -17.72 0.83
C VAL A 99 19.10 -16.38 0.54
N LEU A 100 20.00 -15.98 1.42
CA LEU A 100 20.79 -14.77 1.22
C LEU A 100 21.71 -14.94 -0.01
N GLU A 101 21.54 -14.07 -1.00
CA GLU A 101 22.35 -13.99 -2.19
C GLU A 101 23.47 -12.96 -2.03
N GLU A 102 23.13 -11.79 -1.50
CA GLU A 102 24.03 -10.65 -1.38
C GLU A 102 23.72 -9.84 -0.11
N ARG A 103 24.75 -9.31 0.53
CA ARG A 103 24.63 -8.33 1.61
C ARG A 103 25.59 -7.17 1.32
N VAL A 104 25.03 -5.96 1.27
CA VAL A 104 25.77 -4.73 1.02
C VAL A 104 25.45 -3.67 2.07
N ASN A 105 26.36 -2.72 2.26
CA ASN A 105 26.12 -1.56 3.10
C ASN A 105 26.09 -0.31 2.24
N GLU A 106 24.93 0.34 2.17
CA GLU A 106 24.75 1.60 1.45
C GLU A 106 23.93 2.57 2.32
N ALA A 107 24.29 3.85 2.22
CA ALA A 107 23.65 4.89 3.02
C ALA A 107 22.14 5.04 2.71
N ASN A 108 21.72 4.72 1.49
CA ASN A 108 20.32 4.84 1.06
C ASN A 108 19.85 3.57 0.32
N PRO A 109 19.13 2.69 1.00
CA PRO A 109 18.57 1.47 0.40
C PRO A 109 17.61 1.70 -0.78
N LEU A 110 16.94 2.85 -0.85
CA LEU A 110 16.08 3.19 -1.99
C LEU A 110 16.90 3.41 -3.27
N ASP A 111 18.12 3.93 -3.16
CA ASP A 111 19.03 4.06 -4.31
C ASP A 111 19.47 2.68 -4.82
N TYR A 112 19.72 1.72 -3.92
CA TYR A 112 20.00 0.33 -4.28
C TYR A 112 18.83 -0.30 -5.04
N LEU A 113 17.61 -0.22 -4.48
CA LEU A 113 16.39 -0.74 -5.12
C LEU A 113 16.18 -0.13 -6.51
N SER A 114 16.33 1.20 -6.63
CA SER A 114 16.20 1.92 -7.90
C SER A 114 17.23 1.45 -8.94
N ARG A 115 18.48 1.23 -8.53
CA ARG A 115 19.54 0.71 -9.40
C ARG A 115 19.25 -0.72 -9.88
N ILE A 116 18.73 -1.56 -8.99
CA ILE A 116 18.32 -2.92 -9.37
C ILE A 116 17.19 -2.87 -10.41
N LEU A 117 16.14 -2.07 -10.19
CA LEU A 117 15.05 -1.92 -11.17
C LEU A 117 15.57 -1.39 -12.51
N ALA A 118 16.45 -0.39 -12.49
CA ALA A 118 17.04 0.19 -13.71
C ALA A 118 17.97 -0.78 -14.46
N SER A 119 18.51 -1.82 -13.80
CA SER A 119 19.32 -2.84 -14.46
C SER A 119 18.51 -3.78 -15.37
N PHE A 120 17.17 -3.68 -15.34
CA PHE A 120 16.25 -4.46 -16.13
C PHE A 120 15.40 -3.55 -17.05
N PRO A 121 16.01 -2.87 -18.06
CA PRO A 121 15.24 -2.04 -18.99
C PRO A 121 14.18 -2.90 -19.69
N PRO A 122 12.87 -2.52 -19.56
CA PRO A 122 11.78 -3.35 -20.05
C PRO A 122 11.52 -3.12 -21.53
N ALA A 123 11.25 -4.18 -22.28
CA ALA A 123 10.62 -4.15 -23.60
C ALA A 123 9.16 -4.58 -23.47
N VAL A 124 8.26 -3.62 -23.52
CA VAL A 124 6.86 -3.78 -23.13
C VAL A 124 5.97 -4.09 -24.33
N PRO A 125 5.25 -5.21 -24.36
CA PRO A 125 4.22 -5.46 -25.37
C PRO A 125 2.98 -4.59 -25.14
N PRO A 126 2.16 -4.33 -26.17
CA PRO A 126 0.92 -3.58 -26.01
C PRO A 126 -0.09 -4.29 -25.11
N GLY A 127 -1.04 -3.55 -24.54
CA GLY A 127 -2.18 -4.09 -23.79
C GLY A 127 -1.91 -4.37 -22.31
N LEU A 128 -0.73 -4.03 -21.77
CA LEU A 128 -0.44 -4.10 -20.34
C LEU A 128 -0.80 -2.79 -19.63
N PRO A 129 -1.26 -2.84 -18.37
CA PRO A 129 -1.58 -1.66 -17.56
C PRO A 129 -0.30 -0.96 -17.06
N ARG A 130 -0.45 0.07 -16.21
CA ARG A 130 0.67 0.82 -15.61
C ARG A 130 1.62 -0.04 -14.78
N PHE A 131 1.10 -1.10 -14.14
CA PHE A 131 1.89 -2.09 -13.41
C PHE A 131 1.60 -3.50 -13.95
N PHE A 132 2.65 -4.20 -14.28
CA PHE A 132 2.65 -5.59 -14.74
C PHE A 132 3.93 -6.32 -14.31
N GLY A 133 4.76 -5.65 -13.49
CA GLY A 133 5.99 -6.15 -12.92
C GLY A 133 6.88 -5.04 -12.40
N GLY A 134 7.70 -5.36 -11.41
CA GLY A 134 8.53 -4.42 -10.70
C GLY A 134 8.79 -4.87 -9.26
N ALA A 135 8.89 -3.91 -8.35
CA ALA A 135 9.01 -4.12 -6.93
C ALA A 135 7.68 -3.85 -6.23
N VAL A 136 7.26 -4.75 -5.33
CA VAL A 136 6.07 -4.60 -4.48
C VAL A 136 6.46 -4.78 -3.03
N GLY A 137 5.99 -3.89 -2.14
CA GLY A 137 6.36 -3.98 -0.73
C GLY A 137 6.04 -2.74 0.06
N TRP A 138 6.85 -2.48 1.09
CA TRP A 138 6.70 -1.31 1.95
C TRP A 138 8.01 -0.55 2.17
N LEU A 139 7.83 0.74 2.43
CA LEU A 139 8.83 1.64 3.00
C LEU A 139 8.27 2.09 4.35
N GLY A 140 8.87 1.66 5.46
CA GLY A 140 8.44 2.04 6.81
C GLY A 140 8.64 3.52 7.07
N TYR A 141 7.89 4.10 8.01
CA TYR A 141 8.01 5.53 8.37
C TYR A 141 9.45 5.93 8.68
N ASP A 142 10.17 5.08 9.40
CA ASP A 142 11.55 5.35 9.83
C ASP A 142 12.56 5.37 8.68
N ALA A 143 12.19 4.94 7.47
CA ALA A 143 12.99 5.11 6.26
C ALA A 143 13.22 6.59 5.91
N VAL A 144 12.47 7.53 6.49
CA VAL A 144 12.77 8.97 6.38
C VAL A 144 14.20 9.29 6.82
N ARG A 145 14.81 8.51 7.70
CA ARG A 145 16.19 8.66 8.17
C ARG A 145 17.23 8.42 7.07
N TYR A 146 16.84 7.83 5.94
CA TYR A 146 17.68 7.75 4.74
C TYR A 146 17.75 9.08 3.98
N PHE A 147 16.84 9.99 4.23
CA PHE A 147 16.68 11.26 3.51
C PHE A 147 16.93 12.49 4.38
N GLU A 148 16.54 12.41 5.67
CA GLU A 148 16.56 13.51 6.61
C GLU A 148 17.32 13.13 7.90
N ARG A 149 17.98 14.11 8.50
CA ARG A 149 18.64 13.92 9.79
C ARG A 149 17.66 14.16 10.90
N LEU A 150 17.22 13.09 11.55
CA LEU A 150 16.32 13.16 12.70
C LEU A 150 17.01 12.60 13.94
N PRO A 151 16.62 13.06 15.15
CA PRO A 151 16.99 12.40 16.40
C PRO A 151 16.58 10.91 16.33
N ASP A 152 17.24 10.06 17.12
CA ASP A 152 16.99 8.63 17.18
C ASP A 152 16.75 8.22 18.64
N ARG A 153 15.64 8.72 19.21
CA ARG A 153 15.28 8.54 20.61
C ARG A 153 14.34 7.36 20.83
N ALA A 154 13.40 7.19 19.90
CA ALA A 154 12.38 6.17 20.01
C ALA A 154 12.97 4.76 19.74
N PRO A 155 12.80 3.77 20.65
CA PRO A 155 13.29 2.41 20.48
C PRO A 155 12.54 1.70 19.33
N ASP A 156 13.26 0.86 18.58
CA ASP A 156 12.66 -0.05 17.60
C ASP A 156 12.19 -1.34 18.31
N GLU A 157 10.91 -1.37 18.68
CA GLU A 157 10.33 -2.52 19.38
C GLU A 157 9.92 -3.65 18.41
N LEU A 158 9.60 -3.33 17.16
CA LEU A 158 9.12 -4.34 16.19
C LEU A 158 10.26 -4.99 15.41
N GLY A 159 11.40 -4.34 15.33
CA GLY A 159 12.58 -4.83 14.62
C GLY A 159 12.32 -5.15 13.15
N LEU A 160 11.45 -4.39 12.48
CA LEU A 160 11.11 -4.58 11.08
C LEU A 160 12.11 -3.88 10.15
N PRO A 161 12.34 -4.41 8.95
CA PRO A 161 13.10 -3.67 7.95
C PRO A 161 12.36 -2.38 7.56
N GLU A 162 13.10 -1.27 7.47
CA GLU A 162 12.56 0.01 7.02
C GLU A 162 12.21 -0.03 5.52
N LEU A 163 12.85 -0.91 4.75
CA LEU A 163 12.53 -1.19 3.36
C LEU A 163 12.41 -2.69 3.15
N CYS A 164 11.28 -3.16 2.60
CA CYS A 164 11.10 -4.55 2.21
C CYS A 164 10.28 -4.63 0.94
N PHE A 165 10.91 -5.04 -0.16
CA PHE A 165 10.29 -5.17 -1.48
C PHE A 165 10.63 -6.50 -2.13
N VAL A 166 9.64 -7.09 -2.79
CA VAL A 166 9.81 -8.26 -3.64
C VAL A 166 9.94 -7.82 -5.10
N LEU A 167 10.86 -8.39 -5.84
CA LEU A 167 10.95 -8.24 -7.29
C LEU A 167 10.10 -9.30 -7.96
N THR A 168 9.09 -8.88 -8.69
CA THR A 168 8.14 -9.81 -9.32
C THR A 168 8.78 -10.58 -10.46
N ASP A 169 8.45 -11.86 -10.57
CA ASP A 169 8.73 -12.72 -11.72
C ASP A 169 7.48 -12.93 -12.56
N THR A 170 6.35 -13.14 -11.88
CA THR A 170 5.03 -13.23 -12.47
C THR A 170 4.06 -12.33 -11.70
N VAL A 171 3.07 -11.78 -12.42
CA VAL A 171 1.99 -10.97 -11.84
C VAL A 171 0.68 -11.38 -12.48
N VAL A 172 -0.35 -11.58 -11.66
CA VAL A 172 -1.73 -11.70 -12.13
C VAL A 172 -2.39 -10.33 -12.00
N VAL A 173 -2.87 -9.83 -13.12
CA VAL A 173 -3.54 -8.52 -13.23
C VAL A 173 -5.02 -8.76 -13.46
N PHE A 174 -5.85 -8.23 -12.59
CA PHE A 174 -7.29 -8.09 -12.81
C PHE A 174 -7.58 -6.76 -13.46
N ASP A 175 -8.31 -6.78 -14.56
CA ASP A 175 -9.00 -5.61 -15.09
C ASP A 175 -10.43 -5.63 -14.53
N ASN A 176 -10.66 -4.85 -13.47
CA ASN A 176 -11.94 -4.83 -12.76
C ASN A 176 -13.07 -4.24 -13.61
N LEU A 177 -12.74 -3.41 -14.61
CA LEU A 177 -13.73 -2.78 -15.50
C LEU A 177 -14.16 -3.73 -16.61
N ARG A 178 -13.21 -4.52 -17.16
CA ARG A 178 -13.46 -5.44 -18.27
C ARG A 178 -13.86 -6.84 -17.79
N GLY A 179 -13.64 -7.16 -16.52
CA GLY A 179 -13.85 -8.49 -15.99
C GLY A 179 -12.89 -9.51 -16.59
N THR A 180 -11.62 -9.12 -16.81
CA THR A 180 -10.60 -10.01 -17.38
C THR A 180 -9.42 -10.19 -16.44
N ILE A 181 -8.71 -11.31 -16.61
CA ILE A 181 -7.45 -11.61 -15.92
C ILE A 181 -6.34 -11.70 -16.96
N LYS A 182 -5.18 -11.09 -16.66
CA LYS A 182 -3.94 -11.31 -17.38
C LYS A 182 -2.94 -11.99 -16.45
N ALA A 183 -2.41 -13.16 -16.84
CA ALA A 183 -1.18 -13.68 -16.23
C ALA A 183 0.02 -13.17 -17.03
N VAL A 184 0.89 -12.44 -16.37
CA VAL A 184 2.07 -11.80 -16.98
C VAL A 184 3.32 -12.45 -16.42
N ALA A 185 4.20 -12.94 -17.26
CA ALA A 185 5.52 -13.42 -16.89
C ALA A 185 6.61 -12.53 -17.47
N SER A 186 7.65 -12.28 -16.68
CA SER A 186 8.84 -11.55 -17.10
C SER A 186 10.05 -12.47 -17.22
N VAL A 187 10.86 -12.26 -18.26
CA VAL A 187 12.10 -13.02 -18.51
C VAL A 187 13.24 -12.09 -18.86
N ASP A 188 14.42 -12.37 -18.31
CA ASP A 188 15.67 -11.68 -18.66
C ASP A 188 16.25 -12.35 -19.90
N VAL A 189 16.42 -11.59 -20.97
CA VAL A 189 16.99 -12.10 -22.24
C VAL A 189 18.49 -11.82 -22.39
N ALA A 190 19.12 -11.20 -21.38
CA ALA A 190 20.54 -10.89 -21.44
C ALA A 190 21.40 -12.16 -21.39
N GLY A 191 22.26 -12.31 -22.39
CA GLY A 191 23.25 -13.41 -22.46
C GLY A 191 22.70 -14.80 -22.78
N GLY A 192 21.39 -14.91 -23.10
CA GLY A 192 20.72 -16.19 -23.41
C GLY A 192 20.13 -16.24 -24.82
N ASP A 193 19.54 -17.40 -25.16
CA ASP A 193 18.76 -17.56 -26.38
C ASP A 193 17.34 -16.99 -26.18
N PRO A 194 16.95 -15.92 -26.91
CA PRO A 194 15.62 -15.33 -26.80
C PRO A 194 14.48 -16.32 -27.08
N ASN A 195 14.69 -17.37 -27.88
CA ASN A 195 13.67 -18.39 -28.13
C ASN A 195 13.40 -19.20 -26.85
N ARG A 196 14.43 -19.62 -26.14
CA ARG A 196 14.30 -20.30 -24.84
C ARG A 196 13.63 -19.40 -23.81
N ALA A 197 14.00 -18.12 -23.79
CA ALA A 197 13.36 -17.13 -22.90
C ALA A 197 11.86 -17.01 -23.20
N TYR A 198 11.45 -16.99 -24.46
CA TYR A 198 10.05 -17.01 -24.84
C TYR A 198 9.32 -18.26 -24.34
N ASP A 199 9.91 -19.45 -24.55
CA ASP A 199 9.31 -20.72 -24.09
C ASP A 199 9.19 -20.76 -22.56
N GLU A 200 10.19 -20.23 -21.83
CA GLU A 200 10.14 -20.10 -20.38
C GLU A 200 9.01 -19.17 -19.92
N ALA A 201 8.86 -18.00 -20.56
CA ALA A 201 7.80 -17.06 -20.24
C ALA A 201 6.40 -17.69 -20.48
N CYS A 202 6.19 -18.35 -21.62
CA CYS A 202 4.95 -19.06 -21.92
C CYS A 202 4.65 -20.14 -20.86
N ARG A 203 5.65 -20.94 -20.48
CA ARG A 203 5.50 -21.97 -19.43
C ARG A 203 5.09 -21.36 -18.09
N LYS A 204 5.71 -20.25 -17.66
CA LYS A 204 5.32 -19.54 -16.43
C LYS A 204 3.88 -19.06 -16.47
N VAL A 205 3.42 -18.53 -17.60
CA VAL A 205 2.03 -18.11 -17.80
C VAL A 205 1.07 -19.29 -17.74
N GLU A 206 1.41 -20.42 -18.39
CA GLU A 206 0.60 -21.65 -18.34
C GLU A 206 0.52 -22.23 -16.93
N GLU A 207 1.62 -22.24 -16.16
CA GLU A 207 1.61 -22.68 -14.76
C GLU A 207 0.64 -21.85 -13.90
N ILE A 208 0.55 -20.54 -14.12
CA ILE A 208 -0.44 -19.69 -13.45
C ILE A 208 -1.85 -20.09 -13.89
N PHE A 209 -2.07 -20.21 -15.19
CA PHE A 209 -3.36 -20.61 -15.75
C PHE A 209 -3.83 -21.95 -15.16
N ASP A 210 -2.95 -22.96 -15.14
CA ASP A 210 -3.25 -24.29 -14.58
C ASP A 210 -3.59 -24.24 -13.08
N ARG A 211 -2.90 -23.38 -12.31
CA ARG A 211 -3.24 -23.18 -10.89
C ARG A 211 -4.63 -22.57 -10.72
N LEU A 212 -4.97 -21.58 -11.54
CA LEU A 212 -6.26 -20.90 -11.47
C LEU A 212 -7.41 -21.82 -11.95
N ALA A 213 -7.14 -22.74 -12.87
CA ALA A 213 -8.11 -23.74 -13.34
C ALA A 213 -8.41 -24.84 -12.30
N ARG A 214 -7.52 -25.04 -11.32
CA ARG A 214 -7.73 -26.04 -10.25
C ARG A 214 -8.56 -25.46 -9.11
N PRO A 215 -9.32 -26.31 -8.39
CA PRO A 215 -9.91 -25.90 -7.13
C PRO A 215 -8.82 -25.39 -6.19
N GLY A 216 -8.93 -24.14 -5.73
CA GLY A 216 -8.04 -23.59 -4.72
C GLY A 216 -8.35 -24.12 -3.32
N ARG A 217 -7.49 -23.78 -2.34
CA ARG A 217 -7.83 -23.98 -0.93
C ARG A 217 -9.16 -23.28 -0.64
N ALA A 218 -10.12 -24.02 -0.10
CA ALA A 218 -11.39 -23.43 0.29
C ALA A 218 -11.15 -22.31 1.33
N LEU A 219 -11.68 -21.13 1.04
CA LEU A 219 -11.69 -20.04 2.01
C LEU A 219 -12.86 -20.29 2.97
N PRO A 220 -12.62 -20.27 4.29
CA PRO A 220 -13.71 -20.46 5.26
C PRO A 220 -14.78 -19.36 5.07
N PRO A 221 -16.06 -19.66 5.28
CA PRO A 221 -17.10 -18.63 5.36
C PRO A 221 -16.82 -17.75 6.56
N LEU A 222 -17.01 -16.42 6.39
CA LEU A 222 -16.85 -15.43 7.44
C LEU A 222 -18.20 -14.79 7.71
N ASP A 223 -18.65 -14.82 8.97
CA ASP A 223 -19.89 -14.20 9.41
C ASP A 223 -19.67 -12.70 9.68
N LEU A 224 -20.37 -11.85 8.95
CA LEU A 224 -20.32 -10.40 9.12
C LEU A 224 -21.38 -9.86 10.09
N LEU A 225 -22.35 -10.71 10.46
CA LEU A 225 -23.45 -10.36 11.37
C LEU A 225 -23.16 -10.73 12.83
N GLY A 226 -22.03 -11.37 13.09
CA GLY A 226 -21.53 -11.62 14.43
C GLY A 226 -21.45 -10.30 15.19
N GLY A 227 -22.22 -10.16 16.26
CA GLY A 227 -22.32 -8.89 16.98
C GLY A 227 -20.98 -8.42 17.53
N THR A 228 -20.69 -7.14 17.38
CA THR A 228 -19.63 -6.42 18.10
C THR A 228 -19.94 -6.31 19.62
N GLY A 229 -20.49 -7.37 20.19
CA GLY A 229 -20.93 -7.45 21.57
C GLY A 229 -19.85 -7.94 22.54
N ALA A 230 -20.01 -7.65 23.80
CA ALA A 230 -19.17 -8.01 24.93
C ALA A 230 -18.92 -9.53 25.03
N GLY A 231 -18.04 -10.09 24.20
CA GLY A 231 -17.76 -11.53 24.16
C GLY A 231 -16.69 -11.98 23.17
N SER A 232 -16.18 -11.07 22.30
CA SER A 232 -15.17 -11.42 21.30
C SER A 232 -13.82 -11.89 21.87
N GLY A 233 -13.57 -11.65 23.16
CA GLY A 233 -12.29 -11.96 23.79
C GLY A 233 -11.09 -11.13 23.29
N VAL A 234 -11.31 -10.22 22.35
CA VAL A 234 -10.28 -9.31 21.85
C VAL A 234 -10.11 -8.18 22.86
N LYS A 235 -8.93 -8.11 23.46
CA LYS A 235 -8.56 -7.03 24.40
C LYS A 235 -7.34 -6.30 23.82
N PRO A 236 -7.53 -5.18 23.12
CA PRO A 236 -6.40 -4.38 22.65
C PRO A 236 -5.66 -3.77 23.84
N VAL A 237 -4.34 -3.90 23.85
CA VAL A 237 -3.46 -3.29 24.83
C VAL A 237 -2.85 -2.05 24.22
N ALA A 238 -3.24 -0.87 24.72
CA ALA A 238 -2.62 0.39 24.31
C ALA A 238 -1.18 0.47 24.85
N ARG A 239 -0.23 0.79 23.96
CA ARG A 239 1.19 0.98 24.32
C ARG A 239 1.44 2.32 25.01
N THR A 240 0.54 3.26 24.83
CA THR A 240 0.54 4.58 25.47
C THR A 240 -0.72 4.68 26.32
N SER A 241 -0.59 5.01 27.60
CA SER A 241 -1.76 5.27 28.44
C SER A 241 -2.52 6.50 27.97
N GLN A 242 -3.82 6.58 28.25
CA GLN A 242 -4.60 7.77 27.94
C GLN A 242 -4.00 9.03 28.57
N ALA A 243 -3.51 8.93 29.80
CA ALA A 243 -2.91 10.05 30.52
C ALA A 243 -1.62 10.54 29.83
N ASP A 244 -0.75 9.61 29.40
CA ASP A 244 0.51 9.93 28.72
C ASP A 244 0.24 10.53 27.32
N TYR A 245 -0.73 9.96 26.58
CA TYR A 245 -1.14 10.51 25.28
C TYR A 245 -1.65 11.95 25.42
N GLN A 246 -2.51 12.21 26.40
CA GLN A 246 -3.01 13.55 26.68
C GLN A 246 -1.91 14.52 27.14
N ALA A 247 -0.92 14.03 27.90
CA ALA A 247 0.24 14.82 28.27
C ALA A 247 1.10 15.20 27.05
N ALA A 248 1.31 14.25 26.13
CA ALA A 248 2.00 14.50 24.86
C ALA A 248 1.25 15.53 23.99
N VAL A 249 -0.09 15.45 23.92
CA VAL A 249 -0.92 16.47 23.22
C VAL A 249 -0.67 17.85 23.79
N ARG A 250 -0.69 18.02 25.14
CA ARG A 250 -0.41 19.32 25.77
C ARG A 250 1.01 19.79 25.46
N ARG A 251 1.99 18.89 25.45
CA ARG A 251 3.38 19.22 25.12
C ARG A 251 3.51 19.70 23.66
N ILE A 252 2.81 19.08 22.72
CA ILE A 252 2.74 19.55 21.34
C ILE A 252 2.12 20.95 21.26
N GLN A 253 1.06 21.21 22.00
CA GLN A 253 0.45 22.55 22.04
C GLN A 253 1.41 23.62 22.57
N GLU A 254 2.31 23.28 23.50
CA GLU A 254 3.38 24.18 23.94
C GLU A 254 4.35 24.50 22.80
N TYR A 255 4.79 23.47 22.02
CA TYR A 255 5.63 23.66 20.84
C TYR A 255 4.94 24.54 19.79
N ILE A 256 3.65 24.32 19.55
CA ILE A 256 2.87 25.14 18.60
C ILE A 256 2.79 26.60 19.07
N LYS A 257 2.53 26.84 20.36
CA LYS A 257 2.50 28.19 20.95
C LYS A 257 3.87 28.88 20.90
N ALA A 258 4.96 28.11 21.00
CA ALA A 258 6.32 28.62 20.87
C ALA A 258 6.71 28.93 19.40
N GLY A 259 5.89 28.52 18.43
CA GLY A 259 6.14 28.75 17.00
C GLY A 259 6.97 27.66 16.33
N ASP A 260 7.19 26.53 16.99
CA ASP A 260 7.95 25.41 16.43
C ASP A 260 7.22 24.69 15.29
N ALA A 261 5.89 24.55 15.41
CA ALA A 261 5.06 23.86 14.42
C ALA A 261 3.65 24.47 14.35
N PHE A 262 2.94 24.22 13.26
CA PHE A 262 1.50 24.52 13.12
C PHE A 262 0.64 23.32 13.46
N GLN A 263 1.12 22.13 13.09
CA GLN A 263 0.46 20.85 13.33
C GLN A 263 1.51 19.76 13.53
N VAL A 264 1.23 18.81 14.43
CA VAL A 264 2.01 17.58 14.63
C VAL A 264 1.05 16.40 14.73
N VAL A 265 1.29 15.34 13.97
CA VAL A 265 0.48 14.12 14.02
C VAL A 265 1.03 13.17 15.07
N LEU A 266 0.34 13.07 16.21
CA LEU A 266 0.69 12.15 17.30
C LEU A 266 -0.07 10.83 17.14
N SER A 267 0.64 9.70 17.26
CA SER A 267 0.02 8.39 17.14
C SER A 267 0.19 7.53 18.40
N GLN A 268 -0.62 6.47 18.49
CA GLN A 268 -0.50 5.42 19.49
C GLN A 268 -0.76 4.05 18.88
N ARG A 269 -0.11 3.03 19.40
CA ARG A 269 -0.22 1.65 18.96
C ARG A 269 -1.03 0.82 19.94
N PHE A 270 -1.86 -0.06 19.39
CA PHE A 270 -2.65 -1.05 20.10
C PHE A 270 -2.19 -2.44 19.67
N ASP A 271 -1.82 -3.26 20.63
CA ASP A 271 -1.39 -4.64 20.42
C ASP A 271 -2.53 -5.60 20.77
N VAL A 272 -2.80 -6.55 19.89
CA VAL A 272 -3.84 -7.57 20.03
C VAL A 272 -3.19 -8.94 19.87
N ALA A 273 -3.44 -9.86 20.79
CA ALA A 273 -2.99 -11.24 20.61
C ALA A 273 -3.65 -11.86 19.36
N ARG A 274 -2.85 -12.44 18.49
CA ARG A 274 -3.30 -13.05 17.23
C ARG A 274 -4.19 -14.27 17.48
N GLY A 275 -3.73 -15.22 18.29
CA GLY A 275 -4.35 -16.54 18.42
C GLY A 275 -4.42 -17.24 17.05
N GLU A 276 -5.53 -17.92 16.77
CA GLU A 276 -5.76 -18.68 15.53
C GLU A 276 -6.24 -17.80 14.35
N VAL A 277 -6.28 -16.47 14.52
CA VAL A 277 -6.76 -15.56 13.45
C VAL A 277 -5.78 -15.54 12.30
N ASP A 278 -6.26 -15.86 11.08
CA ASP A 278 -5.51 -15.65 9.85
C ASP A 278 -5.60 -14.16 9.45
N PRO A 279 -4.48 -13.43 9.31
CA PRO A 279 -4.49 -12.05 8.84
C PRO A 279 -5.20 -11.85 7.49
N PHE A 280 -5.25 -12.88 6.64
CA PHE A 280 -5.98 -12.84 5.39
C PHE A 280 -7.50 -12.80 5.60
N ASP A 281 -8.03 -13.45 6.63
CA ASP A 281 -9.45 -13.35 6.96
C ASP A 281 -9.79 -11.95 7.48
N VAL A 282 -8.88 -11.31 8.23
CA VAL A 282 -9.02 -9.88 8.58
C VAL A 282 -9.06 -9.02 7.31
N TYR A 283 -8.18 -9.27 6.33
CA TYR A 283 -8.21 -8.60 5.02
C TYR A 283 -9.57 -8.74 4.33
N ARG A 284 -10.09 -9.95 4.26
CA ARG A 284 -11.39 -10.25 3.62
C ARG A 284 -12.54 -9.51 4.29
N ILE A 285 -12.52 -9.40 5.61
CA ILE A 285 -13.50 -8.62 6.38
C ILE A 285 -13.34 -7.12 6.12
N MET A 286 -12.11 -6.59 6.20
CA MET A 286 -11.85 -5.17 5.93
C MET A 286 -12.28 -4.76 4.52
N ARG A 287 -12.16 -5.64 3.55
CA ARG A 287 -12.59 -5.41 2.17
C ARG A 287 -14.08 -5.10 2.05
N VAL A 288 -14.89 -5.61 2.97
CA VAL A 288 -16.34 -5.39 3.03
C VAL A 288 -16.71 -4.28 4.01
N THR A 289 -16.09 -4.28 5.20
CA THR A 289 -16.45 -3.34 6.27
C THR A 289 -15.78 -1.97 6.12
N ASN A 290 -14.64 -1.91 5.44
CA ASN A 290 -13.87 -0.68 5.26
C ASN A 290 -13.23 -0.60 3.86
N PRO A 291 -14.03 -0.73 2.77
CA PRO A 291 -13.51 -0.70 1.41
C PRO A 291 -12.79 0.62 1.13
N SER A 292 -11.62 0.54 0.51
CA SER A 292 -10.74 1.68 0.29
C SER A 292 -10.10 1.64 -1.11
N PRO A 293 -9.61 2.77 -1.64
CA PRO A 293 -8.91 2.81 -2.92
C PRO A 293 -7.62 1.99 -2.94
N TYR A 294 -6.99 1.82 -1.80
CA TYR A 294 -5.76 1.05 -1.65
C TYR A 294 -5.94 -0.05 -0.60
N MET A 295 -6.37 -1.22 -1.05
CA MET A 295 -6.41 -2.43 -0.24
C MET A 295 -5.14 -3.23 -0.52
N PHE A 296 -4.47 -3.70 0.53
CA PHE A 296 -3.26 -4.50 0.37
C PHE A 296 -3.15 -5.59 1.43
N HIS A 297 -2.56 -6.71 0.99
CA HIS A 297 -2.19 -7.82 1.86
C HIS A 297 -0.85 -8.38 1.39
N LEU A 298 0.17 -8.27 2.24
CA LEU A 298 1.52 -8.71 1.97
C LEU A 298 1.88 -9.80 2.99
N GLU A 299 2.12 -11.03 2.54
CA GLU A 299 2.51 -12.16 3.39
C GLU A 299 4.03 -12.32 3.39
N PHE A 300 4.73 -11.46 4.09
CA PHE A 300 6.17 -11.52 4.18
C PHE A 300 6.60 -12.14 5.52
N PRO A 301 7.69 -12.93 5.56
CA PRO A 301 8.18 -13.55 6.79
C PRO A 301 8.52 -12.55 7.89
N GLU A 302 8.91 -11.33 7.54
CA GLU A 302 9.22 -10.25 8.47
C GLU A 302 7.96 -9.74 9.19
N ALA A 303 6.87 -9.60 8.45
CA ALA A 303 5.54 -9.24 8.95
C ALA A 303 4.48 -9.50 7.89
N VAL A 304 3.26 -9.87 8.32
CA VAL A 304 2.09 -9.79 7.44
C VAL A 304 1.50 -8.39 7.57
N VAL A 305 1.45 -7.67 6.44
CA VAL A 305 0.95 -6.30 6.39
C VAL A 305 -0.39 -6.28 5.65
N THR A 306 -1.46 -5.92 6.34
CA THR A 306 -2.83 -5.92 5.83
C THR A 306 -3.44 -4.54 6.02
N GLY A 307 -3.94 -3.91 4.97
CA GLY A 307 -4.44 -2.55 5.10
C GLY A 307 -5.56 -2.18 4.13
N ALA A 308 -6.28 -1.13 4.50
CA ALA A 308 -7.35 -0.48 3.76
C ALA A 308 -7.12 1.04 3.78
N SER A 309 -6.11 1.50 3.04
CA SER A 309 -5.71 2.90 3.03
C SER A 309 -6.62 3.74 2.12
N PRO A 310 -7.17 4.84 2.63
CA PRO A 310 -7.95 5.76 1.79
C PRO A 310 -7.07 6.72 0.98
N GLU A 311 -5.76 6.81 1.29
CA GLU A 311 -4.94 7.92 0.85
C GLU A 311 -3.68 7.47 0.10
N VAL A 312 -3.48 8.04 -1.09
CA VAL A 312 -2.23 7.91 -1.84
C VAL A 312 -1.14 8.75 -1.16
N LEU A 313 0.06 8.18 -1.03
CA LEU A 313 1.25 8.96 -0.71
C LEU A 313 1.68 9.78 -1.92
N VAL A 314 1.98 9.09 -3.02
CA VAL A 314 2.38 9.69 -4.29
C VAL A 314 2.25 8.67 -5.42
N ARG A 315 1.85 9.16 -6.60
CA ARG A 315 1.80 8.39 -7.85
C ARG A 315 2.70 9.03 -8.89
N LEU A 316 3.38 8.18 -9.66
CA LEU A 316 4.11 8.58 -10.87
C LEU A 316 3.61 7.75 -12.05
N ASP A 317 3.07 8.42 -13.07
CA ASP A 317 2.59 7.81 -14.30
C ASP A 317 3.27 8.49 -15.50
N GLY A 318 4.22 7.80 -16.13
CA GLY A 318 5.15 8.39 -17.07
C GLY A 318 5.95 9.51 -16.41
N ARG A 319 5.61 10.75 -16.73
CA ARG A 319 6.23 11.94 -16.11
C ARG A 319 5.28 12.72 -15.20
N ARG A 320 4.04 12.28 -15.08
CA ARG A 320 3.06 12.94 -14.23
C ARG A 320 3.22 12.46 -12.79
N VAL A 321 3.51 13.38 -11.89
CA VAL A 321 3.52 13.18 -10.43
C VAL A 321 2.19 13.67 -9.89
N ASP A 322 1.50 12.86 -9.10
CA ASP A 322 0.25 13.21 -8.43
C ASP A 322 0.36 12.95 -6.93
N VAL A 323 -0.08 13.94 -6.13
CA VAL A 323 -0.33 13.83 -4.68
C VAL A 323 -1.77 14.27 -4.45
N ARG A 324 -2.48 13.54 -3.60
CA ARG A 324 -3.91 13.78 -3.43
C ARG A 324 -4.26 13.95 -1.96
N PRO A 325 -4.08 15.15 -1.41
CA PRO A 325 -4.43 15.44 -0.04
C PRO A 325 -5.93 15.24 0.20
N LEU A 326 -6.23 14.58 1.30
CA LEU A 326 -7.57 14.25 1.77
C LEU A 326 -7.71 14.77 3.19
N ALA A 327 -8.71 15.64 3.44
CA ALA A 327 -9.01 16.17 4.75
C ALA A 327 -10.51 16.37 4.92
N GLY A 328 -10.92 16.69 6.14
CA GLY A 328 -12.33 16.85 6.45
C GLY A 328 -13.13 15.54 6.32
N THR A 329 -13.89 15.21 7.31
CA THR A 329 -14.68 13.97 7.28
C THR A 329 -16.08 14.23 7.83
N ARG A 330 -17.08 13.77 7.09
CA ARG A 330 -18.46 13.64 7.58
C ARG A 330 -18.96 12.23 7.29
N ARG A 331 -19.81 11.71 8.17
CA ARG A 331 -20.52 10.45 7.91
C ARG A 331 -21.47 10.59 6.71
N ARG A 332 -21.86 9.49 6.13
CA ARG A 332 -22.94 9.47 5.14
C ARG A 332 -24.28 9.76 5.80
N GLY A 333 -25.15 10.45 5.08
CA GLY A 333 -26.53 10.66 5.48
C GLY A 333 -27.34 9.38 5.42
N ARG A 334 -28.40 9.29 6.22
CA ARG A 334 -29.38 8.20 6.17
C ARG A 334 -30.42 8.38 5.06
N SER A 335 -30.49 9.59 4.53
CA SER A 335 -31.27 9.96 3.34
C SER A 335 -30.42 10.83 2.42
N VAL A 336 -30.91 11.07 1.19
CA VAL A 336 -30.23 11.95 0.22
C VAL A 336 -30.15 13.38 0.77
N GLU A 337 -31.24 13.87 1.38
CA GLU A 337 -31.33 15.23 1.94
C GLU A 337 -30.34 15.41 3.11
N GLU A 338 -30.23 14.40 3.99
CA GLU A 338 -29.25 14.42 5.08
C GLU A 338 -27.81 14.38 4.54
N ASP A 339 -27.54 13.57 3.51
CA ASP A 339 -26.22 13.47 2.87
C ASP A 339 -25.80 14.82 2.26
N GLU A 340 -26.71 15.49 1.56
CA GLU A 340 -26.50 16.84 1.02
C GLU A 340 -26.31 17.91 2.11
N ALA A 341 -27.02 17.80 3.23
CA ALA A 341 -26.87 18.71 4.36
C ALA A 341 -25.48 18.56 5.00
N LEU A 342 -25.02 17.32 5.21
CA LEU A 342 -23.68 17.02 5.72
C LEU A 342 -22.56 17.46 4.76
N GLU A 343 -22.78 17.36 3.44
CA GLU A 343 -21.84 17.92 2.46
C GLU A 343 -21.75 19.45 2.56
N LYS A 344 -22.88 20.14 2.67
CA LYS A 344 -22.92 21.60 2.83
C LYS A 344 -22.24 22.04 4.12
N GLU A 345 -22.44 21.29 5.22
CA GLU A 345 -21.76 21.51 6.48
C GLU A 345 -20.24 21.36 6.31
N LEU A 346 -19.78 20.27 5.69
CA LEU A 346 -18.35 20.02 5.45
C LEU A 346 -17.72 21.13 4.63
N ARG A 347 -18.37 21.58 3.56
CA ARG A 347 -17.91 22.67 2.69
C ARG A 347 -17.91 24.04 3.36
N ALA A 348 -18.66 24.23 4.44
CA ALA A 348 -18.76 25.47 5.17
C ALA A 348 -17.93 25.51 6.46
N ASP A 349 -17.31 24.40 6.85
CA ASP A 349 -16.53 24.29 8.09
C ASP A 349 -15.17 25.01 7.95
N PRO A 350 -14.93 26.15 8.64
CA PRO A 350 -13.71 26.92 8.47
C PRO A 350 -12.45 26.17 8.93
N LYS A 351 -12.59 25.27 9.92
CA LYS A 351 -11.46 24.46 10.44
C LYS A 351 -11.02 23.45 9.39
N GLU A 352 -11.97 22.69 8.84
CA GLU A 352 -11.71 21.67 7.82
C GLU A 352 -11.13 22.30 6.54
N LEU A 353 -11.64 23.47 6.13
CA LEU A 353 -11.12 24.22 4.99
C LEU A 353 -9.67 24.70 5.23
N ALA A 354 -9.37 25.25 6.42
CA ALA A 354 -8.03 25.73 6.75
C ALA A 354 -7.01 24.57 6.78
N GLU A 355 -7.40 23.43 7.36
CA GLU A 355 -6.57 22.23 7.36
C GLU A 355 -6.34 21.73 5.92
N HIS A 356 -7.37 21.69 5.10
CA HIS A 356 -7.25 21.25 3.72
C HIS A 356 -6.35 22.15 2.87
N VAL A 357 -6.44 23.47 3.03
CA VAL A 357 -5.52 24.42 2.37
C VAL A 357 -4.07 24.16 2.78
N MET A 358 -3.81 23.92 4.07
CA MET A 358 -2.47 23.58 4.56
C MET A 358 -1.94 22.29 3.90
N LEU A 359 -2.77 21.27 3.76
CA LEU A 359 -2.38 20.01 3.11
C LEU A 359 -2.17 20.17 1.59
N ILE A 360 -2.96 21.01 0.92
CA ILE A 360 -2.72 21.39 -0.48
C ILE A 360 -1.36 22.06 -0.62
N ASP A 361 -1.02 23.03 0.22
CA ASP A 361 0.26 23.76 0.16
C ASP A 361 1.43 22.81 0.44
N LEU A 362 1.28 21.88 1.36
CA LEU A 362 2.28 20.85 1.61
C LEU A 362 2.46 19.94 0.40
N GLY A 363 1.36 19.48 -0.23
CA GLY A 363 1.42 18.69 -1.48
C GLY A 363 2.06 19.47 -2.65
N ARG A 364 1.77 20.78 -2.76
CA ARG A 364 2.42 21.66 -3.73
C ARG A 364 3.93 21.77 -3.49
N ASN A 365 4.35 21.88 -2.25
CA ASN A 365 5.76 21.89 -1.89
C ASN A 365 6.43 20.55 -2.23
N ASP A 366 5.81 19.41 -1.88
CA ASP A 366 6.35 18.08 -2.15
C ASP A 366 6.48 17.82 -3.67
N VAL A 367 5.44 18.10 -4.45
CA VAL A 367 5.48 17.99 -5.93
C VAL A 367 6.46 19.00 -6.53
N GLY A 368 6.49 20.24 -6.00
CA GLY A 368 7.36 21.31 -6.49
C GLY A 368 8.86 21.00 -6.40
N ARG A 369 9.27 20.14 -5.45
CA ARG A 369 10.68 19.70 -5.30
C ARG A 369 11.19 18.88 -6.49
N VAL A 370 10.31 18.25 -7.26
CA VAL A 370 10.66 17.35 -8.36
C VAL A 370 10.00 17.72 -9.70
N ALA A 371 9.08 18.67 -9.70
CA ALA A 371 8.35 19.09 -10.88
C ALA A 371 9.08 20.18 -11.65
N ALA A 372 8.95 20.14 -12.97
CA ALA A 372 9.45 21.21 -13.86
C ALA A 372 8.82 22.57 -13.47
N PRO A 373 9.60 23.67 -13.47
CA PRO A 373 9.08 25.00 -13.16
C PRO A 373 7.81 25.34 -13.94
N GLY A 374 6.78 25.84 -13.25
CA GLY A 374 5.50 26.21 -13.87
C GLY A 374 4.57 25.04 -14.22
N SER A 375 4.96 23.78 -13.92
CA SER A 375 4.13 22.61 -14.22
C SER A 375 3.23 22.16 -13.06
N VAL A 376 3.45 22.68 -11.84
CA VAL A 376 2.62 22.33 -10.68
C VAL A 376 1.23 22.94 -10.85
N ARG A 377 0.20 22.08 -10.71
CA ARG A 377 -1.21 22.44 -10.89
C ARG A 377 -2.06 21.86 -9.77
N LEU A 378 -3.19 22.51 -9.55
CA LEU A 378 -4.30 21.98 -8.79
C LEU A 378 -5.39 21.57 -9.77
N ASP A 379 -5.59 20.27 -9.96
CA ASP A 379 -6.56 19.76 -10.94
C ASP A 379 -7.98 19.69 -10.36
N ASP A 380 -8.12 19.04 -9.20
CA ASP A 380 -9.36 19.02 -8.40
C ASP A 380 -9.13 19.91 -7.16
N ILE A 381 -10.06 20.78 -6.83
CA ILE A 381 -9.94 21.69 -5.69
C ILE A 381 -11.16 21.51 -4.79
N MET A 382 -10.94 21.01 -3.57
CA MET A 382 -11.95 20.88 -2.53
C MET A 382 -13.25 20.19 -3.02
N VAL A 383 -13.08 19.16 -3.86
CA VAL A 383 -14.23 18.34 -4.27
C VAL A 383 -14.64 17.41 -3.14
N VAL A 384 -15.94 17.18 -2.98
CA VAL A 384 -16.41 16.19 -2.02
C VAL A 384 -16.49 14.83 -2.69
N GLU A 385 -15.73 13.88 -2.19
CA GLU A 385 -15.85 12.49 -2.58
C GLU A 385 -16.61 11.70 -1.54
N ARG A 386 -17.58 10.92 -2.02
CA ARG A 386 -18.43 10.07 -1.21
C ARG A 386 -17.95 8.64 -1.27
N TYR A 387 -17.62 8.11 -0.10
CA TYR A 387 -17.30 6.70 0.10
C TYR A 387 -18.49 5.98 0.75
N SER A 388 -18.37 4.69 1.03
CA SER A 388 -19.47 3.88 1.58
C SER A 388 -20.00 4.40 2.93
N HIS A 389 -19.13 4.88 3.81
CA HIS A 389 -19.48 5.28 5.19
C HIS A 389 -19.21 6.75 5.51
N VAL A 390 -18.36 7.39 4.73
CA VAL A 390 -17.91 8.77 4.97
C VAL A 390 -17.82 9.54 3.66
N MET A 391 -17.75 10.87 3.76
CA MET A 391 -17.37 11.77 2.68
C MET A 391 -16.19 12.63 3.13
N HIS A 392 -15.35 13.01 2.19
CA HIS A 392 -14.13 13.79 2.42
C HIS A 392 -14.01 14.95 1.44
N LEU A 393 -13.30 16.01 1.86
CA LEU A 393 -12.76 17.02 0.96
C LEU A 393 -11.48 16.49 0.33
N VAL A 394 -11.38 16.55 -0.97
CA VAL A 394 -10.23 16.04 -1.74
C VAL A 394 -9.76 17.09 -2.72
N SER A 395 -8.44 17.21 -2.85
CA SER A 395 -7.82 17.99 -3.92
C SER A 395 -6.74 17.16 -4.60
N ASN A 396 -6.41 17.48 -5.86
CA ASN A 396 -5.32 16.84 -6.57
C ASN A 396 -4.25 17.86 -6.93
N VAL A 397 -3.01 17.59 -6.49
CA VAL A 397 -1.83 18.36 -6.85
C VAL A 397 -1.02 17.55 -7.83
N SER A 398 -0.79 18.08 -9.01
CA SER A 398 0.00 17.39 -10.03
C SER A 398 1.18 18.23 -10.54
N GLY A 399 2.16 17.55 -11.13
CA GLY A 399 3.30 18.20 -11.78
C GLY A 399 3.97 17.29 -12.79
N THR A 400 4.79 17.86 -13.66
CA THR A 400 5.60 17.11 -14.63
C THR A 400 7.00 16.91 -14.07
N LEU A 401 7.41 15.66 -13.88
CA LEU A 401 8.73 15.31 -13.37
C LEU A 401 9.84 15.92 -14.23
N VAL A 402 10.85 16.52 -13.59
CA VAL A 402 12.05 17.06 -14.26
C VAL A 402 12.82 15.92 -14.93
N ASP A 403 13.42 16.20 -16.10
CA ASP A 403 14.27 15.24 -16.79
C ASP A 403 15.48 14.83 -15.94
N GLY A 404 15.78 13.54 -15.94
CA GLY A 404 16.86 12.95 -15.14
C GLY A 404 16.47 12.56 -13.72
N LEU A 405 15.30 12.96 -13.22
CA LEU A 405 14.73 12.46 -11.97
C LEU A 405 13.91 11.18 -12.22
N SER A 406 13.71 10.40 -11.17
CA SER A 406 13.06 9.10 -11.22
C SER A 406 12.09 8.89 -10.05
N ALA A 407 11.44 7.74 -9.98
CA ALA A 407 10.53 7.37 -8.90
C ALA A 407 11.15 7.53 -7.49
N LYS A 408 12.45 7.21 -7.31
CA LYS A 408 13.13 7.39 -6.02
C LYS A 408 13.16 8.85 -5.56
N ASP A 409 13.34 9.79 -6.51
CA ASP A 409 13.41 11.22 -6.21
C ASP A 409 12.01 11.74 -5.83
N VAL A 410 10.97 11.20 -6.47
CA VAL A 410 9.57 11.48 -6.14
C VAL A 410 9.24 10.97 -4.74
N VAL A 411 9.67 9.74 -4.38
CA VAL A 411 9.52 9.23 -3.00
C VAL A 411 10.21 10.15 -2.01
N ARG A 412 11.47 10.52 -2.23
CA ARG A 412 12.23 11.42 -1.32
C ARG A 412 11.55 12.78 -1.13
N ALA A 413 10.88 13.29 -2.15
CA ALA A 413 10.18 14.58 -2.08
C ALA A 413 8.89 14.51 -1.26
N ALA A 414 8.12 13.42 -1.40
CA ALA A 414 6.79 13.28 -0.79
C ALA A 414 6.80 12.56 0.57
N PHE A 415 7.87 11.78 0.89
CA PHE A 415 7.92 10.92 2.07
C PHE A 415 8.48 11.61 3.33
N PRO A 416 7.93 11.33 4.52
CA PRO A 416 6.62 10.73 4.73
C PRO A 416 5.49 11.75 4.42
N ALA A 417 4.26 11.23 4.34
CA ALA A 417 3.10 12.09 4.09
C ALA A 417 2.95 13.17 5.17
N GLY A 418 2.56 14.37 4.75
CA GLY A 418 2.31 15.45 5.67
C GLY A 418 1.16 15.19 6.64
N THR A 419 0.15 14.46 6.17
CA THR A 419 -0.99 13.97 6.97
C THR A 419 -0.59 12.98 8.06
N LEU A 420 0.65 12.48 8.04
CA LEU A 420 1.22 11.57 9.05
C LEU A 420 2.44 12.16 9.79
N SER A 421 2.86 13.36 9.44
CA SER A 421 3.97 14.07 10.11
C SER A 421 3.52 15.38 10.72
N GLY A 422 3.24 16.38 9.93
CA GLY A 422 2.81 17.71 10.34
C GLY A 422 3.51 18.81 9.55
N ALA A 423 3.36 20.03 10.00
CA ALA A 423 3.89 21.24 9.36
C ALA A 423 4.57 22.18 10.38
N PRO A 424 5.84 22.60 10.17
CA PRO A 424 6.78 22.16 9.13
C PRO A 424 7.21 20.70 9.32
N LYS A 425 7.38 19.97 8.20
CA LYS A 425 7.53 18.50 8.18
C LYS A 425 8.68 18.01 9.08
N ILE A 426 9.89 18.55 8.94
CA ILE A 426 11.08 18.09 9.69
C ILE A 426 10.88 18.32 11.20
N ARG A 427 10.47 19.52 11.59
CA ARG A 427 10.27 19.84 13.01
C ARG A 427 9.16 18.99 13.64
N ALA A 428 8.08 18.76 12.92
CA ALA A 428 7.02 17.87 13.38
C ALA A 428 7.56 16.44 13.62
N MET A 429 8.41 15.91 12.73
CA MET A 429 9.02 14.59 12.90
C MET A 429 9.99 14.53 14.09
N GLU A 430 10.74 15.59 14.38
CA GLU A 430 11.57 15.68 15.59
C GLU A 430 10.74 15.61 16.88
N ILE A 431 9.59 16.30 16.90
CA ILE A 431 8.66 16.28 18.03
C ILE A 431 8.01 14.89 18.18
N ILE A 432 7.66 14.24 17.08
CA ILE A 432 7.13 12.86 17.06
C ILE A 432 8.16 11.90 17.69
N ASP A 433 9.43 11.97 17.25
CA ASP A 433 10.51 11.12 17.77
C ASP A 433 10.79 11.34 19.27
N GLU A 434 10.48 12.53 19.79
CA GLU A 434 10.59 12.85 21.22
C GLU A 434 9.44 12.28 22.06
N LEU A 435 8.21 12.27 21.51
CA LEU A 435 7.00 12.04 22.29
C LEU A 435 6.36 10.66 22.09
N GLU A 436 6.61 10.00 20.98
CA GLU A 436 6.14 8.64 20.78
C GLU A 436 7.06 7.62 21.47
N PRO A 437 6.51 6.63 22.21
CA PRO A 437 7.31 5.72 23.02
C PRO A 437 8.13 4.71 22.22
N SER A 438 7.82 4.53 20.92
CA SER A 438 8.51 3.60 20.03
C SER A 438 8.45 4.06 18.57
N ARG A 439 9.37 3.55 17.74
CA ARG A 439 9.34 3.76 16.29
C ARG A 439 8.05 3.25 15.69
N ARG A 440 7.60 3.89 14.61
CA ARG A 440 6.34 3.59 13.93
C ARG A 440 6.39 2.32 13.06
N GLY A 441 7.59 1.95 12.58
CA GLY A 441 7.74 0.85 11.64
C GLY A 441 6.97 1.08 10.34
N VAL A 442 6.06 0.18 9.98
CA VAL A 442 5.26 0.27 8.74
C VAL A 442 4.22 1.40 8.80
N TYR A 443 3.64 1.67 9.98
CA TYR A 443 2.61 2.70 10.14
C TYR A 443 3.11 4.09 9.75
N GLY A 444 2.33 4.80 8.93
CA GLY A 444 2.69 6.14 8.43
C GLY A 444 3.77 6.14 7.35
N GLY A 445 4.27 4.96 6.99
CA GLY A 445 5.12 4.74 5.83
C GLY A 445 4.34 4.59 4.53
N ALA A 446 4.89 3.85 3.55
CA ALA A 446 4.29 3.64 2.24
C ALA A 446 4.19 2.16 1.89
N VAL A 447 3.10 1.77 1.23
CA VAL A 447 2.88 0.42 0.68
C VAL A 447 2.42 0.54 -0.77
N GLY A 448 2.97 -0.29 -1.65
CA GLY A 448 2.56 -0.30 -3.05
C GLY A 448 3.63 -0.86 -3.97
N TYR A 449 3.78 -0.26 -5.16
CA TYR A 449 4.68 -0.77 -6.18
C TYR A 449 5.54 0.32 -6.86
N LEU A 450 6.71 -0.12 -7.32
CA LEU A 450 7.57 0.57 -8.29
C LEU A 450 7.72 -0.33 -9.52
N SER A 451 7.24 0.12 -10.68
CA SER A 451 7.27 -0.67 -11.92
C SER A 451 8.65 -0.62 -12.58
N TYR A 452 9.00 -1.67 -13.34
CA TYR A 452 10.16 -1.66 -14.23
C TYR A 452 10.12 -0.53 -15.27
N THR A 453 8.92 -0.01 -15.60
CA THR A 453 8.75 1.14 -16.51
C THR A 453 9.05 2.50 -15.87
N GLY A 454 9.35 2.53 -14.56
CA GLY A 454 9.50 3.76 -13.79
C GLY A 454 8.18 4.31 -13.21
N ASN A 455 7.03 3.76 -13.58
CA ASN A 455 5.76 4.09 -12.94
C ASN A 455 5.75 3.64 -11.47
N MET A 456 5.01 4.35 -10.65
CA MET A 456 4.92 4.08 -9.22
C MET A 456 3.53 4.44 -8.70
N ASP A 457 3.03 3.66 -7.74
CA ASP A 457 1.82 3.98 -6.98
C ASP A 457 2.00 3.50 -5.54
N LEU A 458 2.08 4.44 -4.61
CA LEU A 458 2.32 4.19 -3.19
C LEU A 458 1.20 4.80 -2.36
N ALA A 459 0.56 3.98 -1.54
CA ALA A 459 -0.41 4.40 -0.54
C ALA A 459 0.29 4.68 0.80
N ILE A 460 -0.28 5.55 1.61
CA ILE A 460 0.14 5.75 3.00
C ILE A 460 -0.30 4.52 3.81
N ALA A 461 0.60 3.97 4.62
CA ALA A 461 0.28 2.83 5.50
C ALA A 461 -0.52 3.28 6.72
N ILE A 462 -1.81 3.52 6.54
CA ILE A 462 -2.81 3.80 7.57
C ILE A 462 -3.98 2.83 7.47
N ARG A 463 -4.80 2.73 8.51
CA ARG A 463 -5.83 1.69 8.59
C ARG A 463 -5.21 0.32 8.32
N THR A 464 -4.04 0.11 8.90
CA THR A 464 -3.15 -1.02 8.60
C THR A 464 -2.95 -1.86 9.85
N LEU A 465 -3.04 -3.16 9.66
CA LEU A 465 -2.67 -4.20 10.59
C LEU A 465 -1.28 -4.71 10.22
N VAL A 466 -0.37 -4.71 11.17
CA VAL A 466 0.96 -5.34 11.04
C VAL A 466 0.99 -6.53 11.98
N THR A 467 1.17 -7.73 11.46
CA THR A 467 1.22 -8.96 12.26
C THR A 467 2.64 -9.47 12.33
N THR A 468 3.17 -9.61 13.55
CA THR A 468 4.49 -10.21 13.82
C THR A 468 4.33 -11.35 14.83
N GLY A 469 4.72 -12.57 14.46
CA GLY A 469 4.52 -13.74 15.31
C GLY A 469 3.07 -13.86 15.78
N ASP A 470 2.87 -13.85 17.10
CA ASP A 470 1.55 -13.98 17.72
C ASP A 470 0.88 -12.65 18.10
N THR A 471 1.39 -11.53 17.58
CA THR A 471 0.83 -10.20 17.89
C THR A 471 0.40 -9.48 16.63
N MET A 472 -0.76 -8.87 16.70
CA MET A 472 -1.36 -7.99 15.72
C MET A 472 -1.27 -6.53 16.20
N HIS A 473 -0.58 -5.68 15.48
CA HIS A 473 -0.33 -4.29 15.82
C HIS A 473 -1.21 -3.37 14.99
N VAL A 474 -2.00 -2.55 15.64
CA VAL A 474 -2.84 -1.51 15.00
C VAL A 474 -2.38 -0.16 15.52
N GLN A 475 -2.03 0.75 14.62
CA GLN A 475 -1.60 2.11 15.00
C GLN A 475 -2.49 3.16 14.35
N ALA A 476 -2.79 4.22 15.09
CA ALA A 476 -3.60 5.33 14.62
C ALA A 476 -3.11 6.64 15.25
N GLY A 477 -3.33 7.77 14.56
CA GLY A 477 -2.91 9.08 15.01
C GLY A 477 -3.94 10.17 14.73
N ALA A 478 -3.76 11.31 15.41
CA ALA A 478 -4.54 12.52 15.25
C ALA A 478 -3.62 13.71 15.01
N GLY A 479 -4.09 14.68 14.22
CA GLY A 479 -3.39 15.92 13.93
C GLY A 479 -3.59 16.95 15.04
N ILE A 480 -2.56 17.21 15.83
CA ILE A 480 -2.63 18.11 16.97
C ILE A 480 -2.34 19.54 16.50
N VAL A 481 -3.28 20.44 16.79
CA VAL A 481 -3.19 21.90 16.54
C VAL A 481 -3.38 22.67 17.84
N ALA A 482 -3.19 23.98 17.82
CA ALA A 482 -3.30 24.82 19.02
C ALA A 482 -4.65 24.70 19.75
N ALA A 483 -5.74 24.50 19.01
CA ALA A 483 -7.10 24.37 19.53
C ALA A 483 -7.51 22.93 19.89
N SER A 484 -6.64 21.95 19.71
CA SER A 484 -6.92 20.52 19.98
C SER A 484 -7.31 20.30 21.44
N GLN A 485 -8.26 19.38 21.66
CA GLN A 485 -8.68 18.98 23.00
C GLN A 485 -8.06 17.60 23.28
N PRO A 486 -7.18 17.45 24.30
CA PRO A 486 -6.44 16.20 24.54
C PRO A 486 -7.30 14.95 24.65
N GLN A 487 -8.49 15.06 25.25
CA GLN A 487 -9.44 13.95 25.32
C GLN A 487 -10.00 13.57 23.95
N ALA A 488 -10.41 14.56 23.16
CA ALA A 488 -10.99 14.34 21.84
C ALA A 488 -9.98 13.71 20.87
N GLU A 489 -8.73 14.17 20.90
CA GLU A 489 -7.66 13.60 20.06
C GLU A 489 -7.34 12.13 20.41
N HIS A 490 -7.34 11.82 21.71
CA HIS A 490 -7.21 10.42 22.16
C HIS A 490 -8.38 9.56 21.65
N GLU A 491 -9.61 10.04 21.78
CA GLU A 491 -10.82 9.35 21.30
C GLU A 491 -10.79 9.17 19.78
N GLU A 492 -10.31 10.15 19.04
CA GLU A 492 -10.12 10.06 17.59
C GLU A 492 -9.18 8.92 17.21
N CYS A 493 -8.01 8.81 17.88
CA CYS A 493 -7.09 7.69 17.66
C CYS A 493 -7.74 6.34 17.94
N VAL A 494 -8.44 6.20 19.08
CA VAL A 494 -9.16 4.97 19.43
C VAL A 494 -10.21 4.63 18.37
N ASN A 495 -10.98 5.62 17.91
CA ASN A 495 -12.01 5.43 16.88
C ASN A 495 -11.41 5.02 15.53
N LYS A 496 -10.27 5.61 15.15
CA LYS A 496 -9.55 5.23 13.93
C LYS A 496 -9.00 3.79 14.00
N ALA A 497 -8.51 3.35 15.15
CA ALA A 497 -8.04 1.99 15.36
C ALA A 497 -9.20 0.97 15.39
N ARG A 498 -10.37 1.36 15.88
CA ARG A 498 -11.55 0.49 16.05
C ARG A 498 -12.00 -0.19 14.75
N ALA A 499 -11.85 0.45 13.59
CA ALA A 499 -12.22 -0.14 12.31
C ALA A 499 -11.42 -1.42 12.02
N VAL A 500 -10.11 -1.41 12.30
CA VAL A 500 -9.22 -2.57 12.10
C VAL A 500 -9.41 -3.59 13.23
N ILE A 501 -9.52 -3.14 14.48
CA ILE A 501 -9.74 -4.02 15.63
C ILE A 501 -11.07 -4.77 15.48
N GLY A 502 -12.14 -4.11 15.02
CA GLY A 502 -13.43 -4.76 14.75
C GLY A 502 -13.34 -5.85 13.68
N ALA A 503 -12.49 -5.67 12.66
CA ALA A 503 -12.24 -6.73 11.68
C ALA A 503 -11.51 -7.95 12.30
N ILE A 504 -10.58 -7.73 13.23
CA ILE A 504 -9.93 -8.81 13.99
C ILE A 504 -10.97 -9.55 14.87
N GLU A 505 -11.87 -8.82 15.50
CA GLU A 505 -12.94 -9.39 16.32
C GLU A 505 -13.86 -10.31 15.51
N LEU A 506 -14.33 -9.84 14.35
CA LEU A 506 -15.16 -10.64 13.45
C LEU A 506 -14.45 -11.87 12.91
N ALA A 507 -13.16 -11.75 12.56
CA ALA A 507 -12.34 -12.90 12.12
C ALA A 507 -12.23 -13.95 13.23
N ARG A 508 -12.00 -13.53 14.47
CA ARG A 508 -11.91 -14.43 15.63
C ARG A 508 -13.22 -15.16 15.92
N GLN A 509 -14.34 -14.44 15.87
CA GLN A 509 -15.66 -15.04 16.05
C GLN A 509 -15.99 -16.08 14.96
N SER A 510 -15.63 -15.77 13.70
CA SER A 510 -15.85 -16.70 12.58
C SER A 510 -14.99 -17.97 12.72
N ALA A 511 -13.73 -17.86 13.18
CA ALA A 511 -12.87 -19.00 13.44
C ALA A 511 -13.46 -19.90 14.54
N ALA A 512 -13.91 -19.34 15.66
CA ALA A 512 -14.52 -20.08 16.77
C ALA A 512 -15.84 -20.78 16.39
N ASN A 513 -16.59 -20.24 15.42
CA ASN A 513 -17.84 -20.84 14.91
C ASN A 513 -17.60 -21.96 13.88
N GLY A 514 -16.47 -21.92 13.17
CA GLY A 514 -16.09 -22.94 12.17
C GLY A 514 -15.57 -24.25 12.76
N GLU A 515 -15.20 -24.23 14.06
CA GLU A 515 -14.79 -25.43 14.81
C GLU A 515 -15.98 -26.20 15.44
N ARG A 516 -17.21 -25.74 15.27
CA ARG A 516 -18.45 -26.41 15.69
C ARG A 516 -19.19 -27.02 14.51
#